data_34bae6c7980b0e88fbcd5346709c0e30
#
_entry.id   34bae6c7980b0e88fbcd5346709c0e30
#
_cell.length_a   1.000
_cell.length_b   1.000
_cell.length_c   1.000
_cell.angle_alpha   90.00
_cell.angle_beta   90.00
_cell.angle_gamma   90.00
#
_symmetry.space_group_name_H-M   'P 1'
#
loop_
_entity.id
_entity.type
_entity.pdbx_description
1 polymer ?
#
loop_
_entity_poly.entity_id
_entity_poly.type
_entity_poly.pdbx_seq_one_letter_code
_entity_poly.pdbx_strand_id
1 'polypeptide(L)'
;MNWKLTIAKKQYKIDNPMKNKYSFVYIAAMFLLLAACQTEKQEGPVIQTDQFIRIQGPDLITPDGEKFLIKGTNFGNWLNPEGYMFGFSKTNSARFINEMLCQLVGPDFTAEFWKTFKDNYITRKDVQFVKRTGSNTIRIPFHYKLFTDEDYMGLTANQDGFARIDSVVEWCRTEGLYLILDMHDAPGGQTGDNIDDSYGYPWLFESKASQDLYCSIWRKIADYYKNEPVILGYELFNEPIAPYFENMEELNGKLETLYKIGVAAIREADKNHIILLGGAQWNGNFKPLNDSTFDDKIMYTCHRYGGEPTPEAIRDFIAFRDRVNLPMYMGEIGHNTNEWMAAFCKTMEDNNIGWTFWPYKKMNGSCFASIVSSEGWETIVAFSEANRSTYKDIREARPNQETSRKILLKMLEQCKFENNQIEKDYVLALGLNPGI
;
A
#
# COMPACT_ATOMS: atom_id res chain seq x y z
N MET A 1 -41.47 39.41 -4.97
CA MET A 1 -41.10 40.31 -3.89
C MET A 1 -39.63 40.68 -4.06
N ASN A 2 -39.37 41.86 -4.64
CA ASN A 2 -38.05 42.34 -5.03
C ASN A 2 -37.36 43.06 -3.87
N TRP A 3 -36.14 42.65 -3.52
CA TRP A 3 -35.27 43.43 -2.64
C TRP A 3 -34.09 43.95 -3.43
N LYS A 4 -34.05 45.27 -3.65
CA LYS A 4 -32.89 46.01 -4.15
C LYS A 4 -32.04 46.43 -2.95
N LEU A 5 -30.76 46.07 -2.94
CA LEU A 5 -29.76 46.61 -2.02
C LEU A 5 -29.10 47.84 -2.65
N THR A 6 -29.18 48.97 -2.00
CA THR A 6 -28.56 50.23 -2.35
C THR A 6 -27.22 50.32 -1.64
N ILE A 7 -26.12 50.43 -2.42
CA ILE A 7 -24.78 50.67 -1.88
C ILE A 7 -24.47 52.16 -1.97
N ALA A 8 -24.30 52.78 -0.80
CA ALA A 8 -23.87 54.19 -0.67
C ALA A 8 -22.35 54.31 -0.82
N LYS A 9 -21.89 55.08 -1.83
CA LYS A 9 -20.49 55.49 -1.99
C LYS A 9 -20.18 56.68 -1.08
N LYS A 10 -19.25 56.52 -0.15
CA LYS A 10 -18.62 57.63 0.58
C LYS A 10 -17.32 58.05 -0.12
N GLN A 11 -17.28 59.26 -0.69
CA GLN A 11 -16.08 59.91 -1.21
C GLN A 11 -15.37 60.60 -0.04
N TYR A 12 -14.07 60.31 0.10
CA TYR A 12 -13.15 61.14 0.91
C TYR A 12 -12.23 61.90 -0.02
N LYS A 13 -12.28 63.26 0.14
CA LYS A 13 -11.30 64.19 -0.43
C LYS A 13 -10.01 64.09 0.39
N ILE A 14 -8.88 64.01 -0.30
CA ILE A 14 -7.54 64.18 0.28
C ILE A 14 -6.95 65.42 -0.35
N ASP A 15 -6.67 66.43 0.49
CA ASP A 15 -5.92 67.60 0.13
C ASP A 15 -4.38 67.32 0.28
N ASN A 16 -3.63 67.89 -0.65
CA ASN A 16 -2.16 67.89 -0.80
C ASN A 16 -1.58 69.11 -0.02
N PRO A 17 -0.24 69.33 0.03
CA PRO A 17 0.97 68.52 -0.11
C PRO A 17 2.05 68.82 0.95
N MET A 18 3.02 67.91 1.11
CA MET A 18 4.37 68.37 1.51
C MET A 18 5.46 67.54 0.79
N LYS A 19 6.34 68.26 0.10
CA LYS A 19 7.52 67.75 -0.57
C LYS A 19 8.54 67.26 0.46
N ASN A 20 9.00 66.03 0.33
CA ASN A 20 10.19 65.62 1.08
C ASN A 20 11.20 64.91 0.17
N LYS A 21 12.41 65.43 0.16
CA LYS A 21 13.54 65.13 -0.74
C LYS A 21 14.29 63.83 -0.45
N TYR A 22 13.68 62.84 0.25
CA TYR A 22 14.36 61.60 0.65
C TYR A 22 13.80 60.33 0.04
N SER A 23 12.90 60.45 -0.95
CA SER A 23 12.24 59.27 -1.55
C SER A 23 13.10 58.39 -2.50
N PHE A 24 14.26 58.87 -2.95
CA PHE A 24 15.07 58.13 -3.93
C PHE A 24 16.06 57.15 -3.32
N VAL A 25 16.45 57.30 -2.07
CA VAL A 25 17.42 56.41 -1.41
C VAL A 25 16.76 55.13 -0.89
N TYR A 26 15.49 55.19 -0.48
CA TYR A 26 14.77 54.02 0.05
C TYR A 26 14.27 53.07 -1.04
N ILE A 27 14.02 53.54 -2.26
CA ILE A 27 13.58 52.69 -3.38
C ILE A 27 14.75 51.84 -3.91
N ALA A 28 15.98 52.38 -3.94
CA ALA A 28 17.17 51.62 -4.33
C ALA A 28 17.57 50.54 -3.30
N ALA A 29 17.37 50.81 -2.00
CA ALA A 29 17.63 49.83 -0.93
C ALA A 29 16.58 48.71 -0.90
N MET A 30 15.34 49.01 -1.28
CA MET A 30 14.27 47.98 -1.33
C MET A 30 14.39 47.07 -2.56
N PHE A 31 14.95 47.53 -3.68
CA PHE A 31 15.25 46.67 -4.84
C PHE A 31 16.49 45.80 -4.64
N LEU A 32 17.45 46.20 -3.81
CA LEU A 32 18.62 45.39 -3.45
C LEU A 32 18.29 44.32 -2.40
N LEU A 33 17.24 44.47 -1.60
CA LEU A 33 16.76 43.44 -0.65
C LEU A 33 15.82 42.43 -1.30
N LEU A 34 15.18 42.75 -2.43
CA LEU A 34 14.35 41.83 -3.20
C LEU A 34 15.16 40.92 -4.14
N ALA A 35 16.43 41.28 -4.44
CA ALA A 35 17.33 40.43 -5.24
C ALA A 35 18.08 39.37 -4.40
N ALA A 36 18.00 39.43 -3.06
CA ALA A 36 18.69 38.49 -2.17
C ALA A 36 17.80 37.35 -1.62
N CYS A 37 16.52 37.29 -2.03
CA CYS A 37 15.63 36.14 -1.75
C CYS A 37 15.32 35.36 -3.03
N GLN A 38 16.34 35.05 -3.83
CA GLN A 38 16.32 33.79 -4.55
C GLN A 38 16.65 32.73 -3.50
N THR A 39 15.61 32.09 -2.97
CA THR A 39 15.76 30.77 -2.35
C THR A 39 16.39 29.89 -3.42
N GLU A 40 17.72 29.68 -3.34
CA GLU A 40 18.32 28.48 -3.90
C GLU A 40 17.44 27.34 -3.38
N LYS A 41 16.69 26.69 -4.27
CA LYS A 41 16.24 25.34 -4.00
C LYS A 41 17.51 24.61 -3.63
N GLN A 42 17.69 24.29 -2.35
CA GLN A 42 18.64 23.28 -1.97
C GLN A 42 18.19 22.04 -2.74
N GLU A 43 18.81 21.77 -3.86
CA GLU A 43 18.80 20.46 -4.44
C GLU A 43 19.34 19.58 -3.33
N GLY A 44 18.49 18.71 -2.81
CA GLY A 44 18.91 17.71 -1.83
C GLY A 44 20.12 16.96 -2.40
N PRO A 45 20.93 16.30 -1.57
CA PRO A 45 22.13 15.62 -2.01
C PRO A 45 21.78 14.75 -3.23
N VAL A 46 22.49 14.97 -4.35
CA VAL A 46 22.38 14.11 -5.54
C VAL A 46 22.79 12.71 -5.08
N ILE A 47 21.78 11.86 -4.82
CA ILE A 47 22.03 10.46 -4.47
C ILE A 47 22.57 9.82 -5.74
N GLN A 48 23.78 9.28 -5.65
CA GLN A 48 24.37 8.54 -6.76
C GLN A 48 23.49 7.33 -7.06
N THR A 49 23.23 7.07 -8.34
CA THR A 49 22.41 5.94 -8.81
C THR A 49 22.91 4.59 -8.31
N ASP A 50 24.14 4.53 -7.82
CA ASP A 50 24.79 3.32 -7.26
C ASP A 50 24.21 2.85 -5.92
N GLN A 51 23.33 3.63 -5.29
CA GLN A 51 22.72 3.25 -4.01
C GLN A 51 21.43 2.40 -4.16
N PHE A 52 20.91 2.27 -5.37
CA PHE A 52 19.68 1.53 -5.65
C PHE A 52 19.95 0.08 -6.07
N ILE A 53 19.01 -0.81 -5.75
CA ILE A 53 18.97 -2.16 -6.35
C ILE A 53 18.85 -1.99 -7.88
N ARG A 54 19.60 -2.78 -8.63
CA ARG A 54 19.64 -2.76 -10.09
C ARG A 54 19.15 -4.06 -10.68
N ILE A 55 18.70 -4.01 -11.93
CA ILE A 55 18.34 -5.18 -12.73
C ILE A 55 19.50 -5.56 -13.63
N GLN A 56 19.81 -6.85 -13.67
CA GLN A 56 20.77 -7.44 -14.61
C GLN A 56 20.21 -8.77 -15.17
N GLY A 57 19.51 -8.69 -16.30
CA GLY A 57 18.74 -9.83 -16.81
C GLY A 57 17.69 -10.28 -15.78
N PRO A 58 17.60 -11.57 -15.44
CA PRO A 58 16.63 -12.07 -14.47
C PRO A 58 17.02 -11.85 -13.00
N ASP A 59 18.12 -11.15 -12.74
CA ASP A 59 18.67 -10.96 -11.41
C ASP A 59 18.48 -9.53 -10.89
N LEU A 60 18.28 -9.41 -9.58
CA LEU A 60 18.45 -8.17 -8.84
C LEU A 60 19.87 -8.12 -8.28
N ILE A 61 20.49 -6.93 -8.34
CA ILE A 61 21.87 -6.70 -7.90
C ILE A 61 21.89 -5.56 -6.89
N THR A 62 22.49 -5.79 -5.73
CA THR A 62 22.69 -4.77 -4.70
C THR A 62 23.64 -3.66 -5.17
N PRO A 63 23.69 -2.52 -4.47
CA PRO A 63 24.70 -1.49 -4.70
C PRO A 63 26.13 -2.00 -4.66
N ASP A 64 26.40 -3.00 -3.80
CA ASP A 64 27.73 -3.61 -3.65
C ASP A 64 28.07 -4.64 -4.75
N GLY A 65 27.14 -4.88 -5.68
CA GLY A 65 27.34 -5.79 -6.80
C GLY A 65 26.97 -7.25 -6.53
N GLU A 66 26.40 -7.55 -5.37
CA GLU A 66 25.97 -8.90 -5.00
C GLU A 66 24.58 -9.22 -5.54
N LYS A 67 24.33 -10.48 -5.86
CA LYS A 67 23.00 -10.95 -6.24
C LYS A 67 22.03 -10.87 -5.06
N PHE A 68 20.86 -10.30 -5.29
CA PHE A 68 19.84 -10.09 -4.28
C PHE A 68 18.60 -10.94 -4.57
N LEU A 69 18.26 -11.83 -3.65
CA LEU A 69 17.02 -12.60 -3.71
C LEU A 69 16.05 -12.10 -2.63
N ILE A 70 14.88 -11.64 -3.03
CA ILE A 70 13.86 -11.17 -2.11
C ILE A 70 13.40 -12.31 -1.19
N LYS A 71 13.47 -12.10 0.12
CA LYS A 71 12.90 -12.99 1.14
C LYS A 71 12.26 -12.13 2.23
N GLY A 72 10.96 -12.25 2.40
CA GLY A 72 10.31 -11.35 3.33
C GLY A 72 8.84 -11.62 3.59
N THR A 73 8.13 -10.59 3.98
CA THR A 73 6.72 -10.68 4.35
C THR A 73 5.94 -9.43 3.93
N ASN A 74 4.63 -9.56 3.93
CA ASN A 74 3.70 -8.48 3.61
C ASN A 74 3.10 -7.88 4.89
N PHE A 75 3.15 -6.56 5.05
CA PHE A 75 2.43 -5.86 6.11
C PHE A 75 0.94 -5.68 5.75
N GLY A 76 0.30 -6.78 5.32
CA GLY A 76 -1.12 -6.84 5.03
C GLY A 76 -1.99 -6.50 6.24
N ASN A 77 -3.25 -6.14 6.00
CA ASN A 77 -4.23 -5.72 6.99
C ASN A 77 -3.95 -4.38 7.70
N TRP A 78 -2.79 -3.79 7.53
CA TRP A 78 -2.40 -2.54 8.20
C TRP A 78 -3.01 -1.30 7.55
N LEU A 79 -2.68 -1.07 6.27
CA LEU A 79 -3.14 0.09 5.48
C LEU A 79 -4.23 -0.28 4.47
N ASN A 80 -4.57 -1.55 4.40
CA ASN A 80 -5.73 -2.11 3.69
C ASN A 80 -6.30 -3.29 4.50
N PRO A 81 -7.30 -3.07 5.37
CA PRO A 81 -7.88 -4.13 6.19
C PRO A 81 -8.79 -5.04 5.36
N GLU A 82 -8.63 -6.36 5.57
CA GLU A 82 -9.44 -7.39 4.99
C GLU A 82 -10.21 -8.17 6.07
N GLY A 83 -11.47 -8.50 5.80
CA GLY A 83 -12.37 -9.07 6.81
C GLY A 83 -11.87 -10.37 7.44
N TYR A 84 -11.34 -11.29 6.64
CA TYR A 84 -10.90 -12.59 7.17
C TYR A 84 -9.76 -12.49 8.20
N MET A 85 -8.97 -11.42 8.14
CA MET A 85 -7.90 -11.15 9.10
C MET A 85 -8.42 -10.76 10.50
N PHE A 86 -9.71 -10.39 10.59
CA PHE A 86 -10.47 -10.16 11.82
C PHE A 86 -11.43 -11.31 12.15
N GLY A 87 -11.49 -12.34 11.31
CA GLY A 87 -12.45 -13.43 11.42
C GLY A 87 -13.83 -13.09 10.86
N PHE A 88 -13.96 -12.07 10.01
CA PHE A 88 -15.20 -11.69 9.33
C PHE A 88 -15.25 -12.36 7.95
N SER A 89 -16.41 -12.88 7.55
CA SER A 89 -16.60 -13.50 6.25
C SER A 89 -17.45 -12.64 5.29
N LYS A 90 -18.54 -12.05 5.77
CA LYS A 90 -19.41 -11.20 4.95
C LYS A 90 -18.95 -9.75 4.88
N THR A 91 -18.38 -9.23 5.95
CA THR A 91 -17.83 -7.89 6.05
C THR A 91 -16.34 -7.96 5.67
N ASN A 92 -16.06 -8.05 4.38
CA ASN A 92 -14.79 -8.57 3.88
C ASN A 92 -13.84 -7.54 3.25
N SER A 93 -14.28 -6.29 3.02
CA SER A 93 -13.42 -5.21 2.49
C SER A 93 -13.27 -4.07 3.48
N ALA A 94 -12.27 -3.22 3.26
CA ALA A 94 -11.96 -2.05 4.10
C ALA A 94 -13.18 -1.15 4.32
N ARG A 95 -13.93 -0.82 3.25
CA ARG A 95 -15.15 -0.01 3.30
C ARG A 95 -16.25 -0.67 4.12
N PHE A 96 -16.50 -1.97 3.92
CA PHE A 96 -17.53 -2.69 4.65
C PHE A 96 -17.19 -2.83 6.13
N ILE A 97 -15.91 -3.00 6.47
CA ILE A 97 -15.46 -3.03 7.87
C ILE A 97 -15.65 -1.66 8.52
N ASN A 98 -15.27 -0.57 7.84
CA ASN A 98 -15.48 0.79 8.35
C ASN A 98 -16.96 1.10 8.56
N GLU A 99 -17.80 0.76 7.59
CA GLU A 99 -19.26 0.94 7.71
C GLU A 99 -19.84 0.13 8.89
N MET A 100 -19.44 -1.13 9.03
CA MET A 100 -19.85 -1.98 10.15
C MET A 100 -19.46 -1.37 11.49
N LEU A 101 -18.25 -0.87 11.64
CA LEU A 101 -17.80 -0.22 12.88
C LEU A 101 -18.58 1.07 13.14
N CYS A 102 -18.84 1.90 12.12
CA CYS A 102 -19.70 3.08 12.26
C CYS A 102 -21.12 2.71 12.72
N GLN A 103 -21.68 1.65 12.18
CA GLN A 103 -22.98 1.12 12.60
C GLN A 103 -22.95 0.59 14.04
N LEU A 104 -21.84 0.00 14.48
CA LEU A 104 -21.69 -0.62 15.80
C LEU A 104 -21.47 0.42 16.92
N VAL A 105 -20.51 1.32 16.76
CA VAL A 105 -20.00 2.18 17.85
C VAL A 105 -20.05 3.67 17.52
N GLY A 106 -20.48 4.05 16.32
CA GLY A 106 -20.58 5.43 15.85
C GLY A 106 -19.30 5.93 15.14
N PRO A 107 -19.44 6.98 14.29
CA PRO A 107 -18.35 7.44 13.42
C PRO A 107 -17.15 7.98 14.19
N ASP A 108 -17.35 8.76 15.26
CA ASP A 108 -16.26 9.37 16.02
C ASP A 108 -15.36 8.30 16.67
N PHE A 109 -15.98 7.30 17.32
CA PHE A 109 -15.22 6.19 17.91
C PHE A 109 -14.52 5.35 16.83
N THR A 110 -15.15 5.15 15.68
CA THR A 110 -14.57 4.43 14.55
C THR A 110 -13.33 5.14 14.00
N ALA A 111 -13.34 6.47 13.90
CA ALA A 111 -12.19 7.25 13.47
C ALA A 111 -11.00 7.09 14.45
N GLU A 112 -11.26 7.20 15.77
CA GLU A 112 -10.24 6.99 16.80
C GLU A 112 -9.75 5.53 16.84
N PHE A 113 -10.63 4.56 16.61
CA PHE A 113 -10.26 3.15 16.48
C PHE A 113 -9.26 2.96 15.35
N TRP A 114 -9.53 3.46 14.14
CA TRP A 114 -8.63 3.29 13.00
C TRP A 114 -7.30 4.00 13.18
N LYS A 115 -7.30 5.18 13.78
CA LYS A 115 -6.06 5.87 14.12
C LYS A 115 -5.20 5.00 15.04
N THR A 116 -5.78 4.52 16.14
CA THR A 116 -5.08 3.69 17.12
C THR A 116 -4.70 2.32 16.53
N PHE A 117 -5.53 1.75 15.67
CA PHE A 117 -5.22 0.52 14.94
C PHE A 117 -3.94 0.69 14.10
N LYS A 118 -3.86 1.72 13.28
CA LYS A 118 -2.68 1.98 12.46
C LYS A 118 -1.44 2.24 13.32
N ASP A 119 -1.58 2.90 14.47
CA ASP A 119 -0.47 3.19 15.40
C ASP A 119 0.06 1.91 16.11
N ASN A 120 -0.83 0.95 16.39
CA ASN A 120 -0.49 -0.25 17.17
C ASN A 120 -0.16 -1.47 16.30
N TYR A 121 -0.72 -1.55 15.08
CA TYR A 121 -0.66 -2.77 14.26
C TYR A 121 0.74 -3.03 13.71
N ILE A 122 1.38 -2.01 13.16
CA ILE A 122 2.78 -2.06 12.73
C ILE A 122 3.58 -1.00 13.47
N THR A 123 4.63 -1.43 14.15
CA THR A 123 5.52 -0.62 14.95
C THR A 123 6.98 -0.93 14.60
N ARG A 124 7.92 -0.15 15.14
CA ARG A 124 9.35 -0.44 14.99
C ARG A 124 9.72 -1.86 15.46
N LYS A 125 9.03 -2.38 16.48
CA LYS A 125 9.29 -3.74 17.01
C LYS A 125 8.95 -4.82 15.97
N ASP A 126 7.91 -4.60 15.18
CA ASP A 126 7.53 -5.49 14.09
C ASP A 126 8.63 -5.54 13.02
N VAL A 127 9.15 -4.39 12.59
CA VAL A 127 10.26 -4.31 11.62
C VAL A 127 11.52 -4.97 12.17
N GLN A 128 11.86 -4.73 13.43
CA GLN A 128 12.98 -5.38 14.12
C GLN A 128 12.81 -6.90 14.19
N PHE A 129 11.59 -7.37 14.43
CA PHE A 129 11.31 -8.80 14.42
C PHE A 129 11.49 -9.39 13.01
N VAL A 130 10.94 -8.76 11.96
CA VAL A 130 11.16 -9.18 10.57
C VAL A 130 12.66 -9.29 10.27
N LYS A 131 13.47 -8.31 10.66
CA LYS A 131 14.93 -8.38 10.51
C LYS A 131 15.55 -9.59 11.22
N ARG A 132 15.16 -9.84 12.47
CA ARG A 132 15.68 -10.98 13.23
C ARG A 132 15.35 -12.34 12.63
N THR A 133 14.26 -12.44 11.86
CA THR A 133 13.92 -13.67 11.13
C THR A 133 14.92 -14.00 10.01
N GLY A 134 15.75 -13.05 9.58
CA GLY A 134 16.64 -13.18 8.42
C GLY A 134 15.96 -12.71 7.12
N SER A 135 14.75 -12.17 7.19
CA SER A 135 14.12 -11.49 6.06
C SER A 135 14.92 -10.26 5.63
N ASN A 136 14.82 -9.91 4.36
CA ASN A 136 15.52 -8.75 3.77
C ASN A 136 14.56 -7.72 3.14
N THR A 137 13.29 -8.05 2.99
CA THR A 137 12.30 -7.21 2.30
C THR A 137 10.94 -7.24 3.02
N ILE A 138 10.28 -6.09 3.05
CA ILE A 138 8.88 -5.92 3.49
C ILE A 138 8.09 -5.34 2.31
N ARG A 139 6.97 -5.97 1.95
CA ARG A 139 5.99 -5.40 1.02
C ARG A 139 4.90 -4.70 1.83
N ILE A 140 4.54 -3.47 1.45
CA ILE A 140 3.52 -2.67 2.13
C ILE A 140 2.32 -2.49 1.20
N PRO A 141 1.26 -3.28 1.38
CA PRO A 141 -0.02 -3.05 0.74
C PRO A 141 -0.68 -1.78 1.28
N PHE A 142 -1.13 -0.90 0.39
CA PHE A 142 -1.83 0.32 0.77
C PHE A 142 -3.02 0.62 -0.12
N HIS A 143 -4.03 1.26 0.45
CA HIS A 143 -5.19 1.76 -0.27
C HIS A 143 -4.90 3.15 -0.85
N TYR A 144 -5.29 3.43 -2.10
CA TYR A 144 -5.03 4.70 -2.79
C TYR A 144 -5.54 5.93 -2.04
N LYS A 145 -6.63 5.81 -1.28
CA LYS A 145 -7.25 6.90 -0.51
C LYS A 145 -6.33 7.50 0.55
N LEU A 146 -5.31 6.77 0.99
CA LEU A 146 -4.28 7.30 1.90
C LEU A 146 -3.49 8.49 1.30
N PHE A 147 -3.58 8.69 0.00
CA PHE A 147 -2.88 9.75 -0.75
C PHE A 147 -3.85 10.75 -1.40
N THR A 148 -5.13 10.71 -1.06
CA THR A 148 -6.19 11.61 -1.53
C THR A 148 -6.85 12.34 -0.37
N ASP A 149 -7.84 13.20 -0.67
CA ASP A 149 -8.68 13.86 0.33
C ASP A 149 -9.96 13.04 0.65
N GLU A 150 -10.08 11.83 0.11
CA GLU A 150 -11.21 10.95 0.40
C GLU A 150 -11.14 10.41 1.83
N ASP A 151 -12.27 10.28 2.48
CA ASP A 151 -12.36 9.64 3.79
C ASP A 151 -12.00 8.15 3.69
N TYR A 152 -11.06 7.73 4.52
CA TYR A 152 -10.62 6.35 4.59
C TYR A 152 -10.03 6.03 5.98
N MET A 153 -10.55 5.02 6.66
CA MET A 153 -10.08 4.58 7.97
C MET A 153 -9.95 5.75 8.98
N GLY A 154 -10.95 6.63 9.02
CA GLY A 154 -10.96 7.80 9.90
C GLY A 154 -9.97 8.90 9.54
N LEU A 155 -9.41 8.88 8.33
CA LEU A 155 -8.54 9.93 7.83
C LEU A 155 -9.34 11.11 7.34
N THR A 156 -8.84 12.30 7.67
CA THR A 156 -9.38 13.58 7.20
C THR A 156 -8.37 14.39 6.39
N ALA A 157 -7.15 13.87 6.19
CA ALA A 157 -6.08 14.57 5.49
C ALA A 157 -5.19 13.62 4.68
N ASN A 158 -4.85 14.03 3.46
CA ASN A 158 -4.07 13.28 2.46
C ASN A 158 -2.58 13.09 2.79
N GLN A 159 -2.15 13.24 4.03
CA GLN A 159 -0.75 13.14 4.46
C GLN A 159 -0.45 11.91 5.32
N ASP A 160 -1.46 11.21 5.82
CA ASP A 160 -1.22 10.06 6.72
C ASP A 160 -0.50 8.90 6.00
N GLY A 161 -0.75 8.71 4.70
CA GLY A 161 -0.05 7.71 3.91
C GLY A 161 1.46 7.91 3.91
N PHE A 162 1.93 9.12 3.64
CA PHE A 162 3.36 9.45 3.69
C PHE A 162 3.92 9.30 5.10
N ALA A 163 3.28 9.87 6.12
CA ALA A 163 3.76 9.80 7.49
C ALA A 163 3.90 8.34 8.00
N ARG A 164 2.99 7.46 7.59
CA ARG A 164 3.03 6.03 7.93
C ARG A 164 4.18 5.32 7.22
N ILE A 165 4.31 5.53 5.92
CA ILE A 165 5.37 4.91 5.13
C ILE A 165 6.73 5.44 5.55
N ASP A 166 6.90 6.75 5.78
CA ASP A 166 8.14 7.36 6.27
C ASP A 166 8.64 6.71 7.56
N SER A 167 7.73 6.40 8.47
CA SER A 167 8.09 5.70 9.71
C SER A 167 8.70 4.31 9.42
N VAL A 168 8.09 3.55 8.50
CA VAL A 168 8.62 2.22 8.13
C VAL A 168 9.90 2.34 7.31
N VAL A 169 10.03 3.32 6.42
CA VAL A 169 11.26 3.62 5.67
C VAL A 169 12.42 3.86 6.65
N GLU A 170 12.21 4.70 7.68
CA GLU A 170 13.25 4.99 8.67
C GLU A 170 13.62 3.76 9.51
N TRP A 171 12.64 2.93 9.90
CA TRP A 171 12.91 1.70 10.62
C TRP A 171 13.66 0.69 9.73
N CYS A 172 13.24 0.53 8.48
CA CYS A 172 13.90 -0.36 7.51
C CYS A 172 15.33 0.11 7.19
N ARG A 173 15.55 1.42 7.04
CA ARG A 173 16.89 1.98 6.86
C ARG A 173 17.81 1.62 8.03
N THR A 174 17.29 1.76 9.27
CA THR A 174 18.05 1.43 10.49
C THR A 174 18.38 -0.06 10.57
N GLU A 175 17.46 -0.92 10.17
CA GLU A 175 17.60 -2.39 10.27
C GLU A 175 18.23 -3.02 9.00
N GLY A 176 18.44 -2.25 7.92
CA GLY A 176 18.97 -2.76 6.64
C GLY A 176 18.01 -3.71 5.94
N LEU A 177 16.75 -3.30 5.81
CA LEU A 177 15.69 -3.97 5.04
C LEU A 177 15.31 -3.11 3.85
N TYR A 178 14.82 -3.74 2.78
CA TYR A 178 14.21 -3.06 1.63
C TYR A 178 12.68 -3.07 1.73
N LEU A 179 12.05 -2.13 1.02
CA LEU A 179 10.61 -1.99 0.93
C LEU A 179 10.11 -2.13 -0.51
N ILE A 180 8.95 -2.73 -0.68
CA ILE A 180 8.13 -2.66 -1.89
C ILE A 180 6.83 -1.95 -1.51
N LEU A 181 6.50 -0.87 -2.20
CA LEU A 181 5.23 -0.17 -2.04
C LEU A 181 4.21 -0.71 -3.05
N ASP A 182 3.16 -1.32 -2.56
CA ASP A 182 2.12 -1.95 -3.35
C ASP A 182 0.79 -1.18 -3.24
N MET A 183 0.34 -0.60 -4.35
CA MET A 183 -1.03 -0.07 -4.42
C MET A 183 -2.02 -1.25 -4.47
N HIS A 184 -2.40 -1.72 -3.30
CA HIS A 184 -3.26 -2.90 -3.17
C HIS A 184 -4.69 -2.63 -3.62
N ASP A 185 -5.15 -1.39 -3.46
CA ASP A 185 -6.44 -0.89 -3.92
C ASP A 185 -6.19 0.35 -4.78
N ALA A 186 -6.45 0.23 -6.08
CA ALA A 186 -6.35 1.33 -7.02
C ALA A 186 -7.69 2.05 -7.21
N PRO A 187 -7.69 3.32 -7.64
CA PRO A 187 -8.93 4.05 -7.91
C PRO A 187 -9.88 3.30 -8.84
N GLY A 188 -11.10 3.04 -8.39
CA GLY A 188 -12.11 2.28 -9.13
C GLY A 188 -12.00 0.76 -9.01
N GLY A 189 -10.91 0.26 -8.42
CA GLY A 189 -10.61 -1.16 -8.30
C GLY A 189 -9.98 -1.76 -9.55
N GLN A 190 -9.00 -2.61 -9.37
CA GLN A 190 -8.28 -3.32 -10.43
C GLN A 190 -8.62 -4.81 -10.51
N THR A 191 -9.04 -5.41 -9.39
CA THR A 191 -9.41 -6.82 -9.30
C THR A 191 -10.88 -7.04 -9.56
N GLY A 192 -11.73 -6.17 -8.99
CA GLY A 192 -13.19 -6.28 -9.02
C GLY A 192 -13.76 -7.12 -7.87
N ASP A 193 -13.02 -7.31 -6.77
CA ASP A 193 -13.40 -8.12 -5.63
C ASP A 193 -13.14 -7.38 -4.29
N ASN A 194 -13.32 -8.08 -3.17
CA ASN A 194 -13.14 -7.51 -1.83
C ASN A 194 -11.71 -7.03 -1.53
N ILE A 195 -10.71 -7.64 -2.17
CA ILE A 195 -9.30 -7.34 -1.92
C ILE A 195 -8.86 -5.96 -2.46
N ASP A 196 -9.63 -5.35 -3.35
CA ASP A 196 -9.38 -4.01 -3.89
C ASP A 196 -10.46 -2.99 -3.47
N ASP A 197 -11.31 -3.33 -2.52
CA ASP A 197 -12.42 -2.50 -1.99
C ASP A 197 -13.31 -1.88 -3.09
N SER A 198 -13.38 -2.53 -4.26
CA SER A 198 -14.11 -2.07 -5.44
C SER A 198 -15.63 -2.20 -5.31
N TYR A 199 -16.32 -1.85 -6.37
CA TYR A 199 -17.77 -1.98 -6.50
C TYR A 199 -18.20 -3.26 -7.24
N GLY A 200 -17.41 -4.35 -7.12
CA GLY A 200 -17.70 -5.66 -7.73
C GLY A 200 -17.37 -5.72 -9.23
N TYR A 201 -16.57 -4.78 -9.71
CA TYR A 201 -16.04 -4.74 -11.08
C TYR A 201 -14.75 -3.92 -11.12
N PRO A 202 -13.74 -4.28 -11.96
CA PRO A 202 -12.47 -3.55 -12.03
C PRO A 202 -12.59 -2.27 -12.88
N TRP A 203 -13.23 -1.24 -12.33
CA TRP A 203 -13.54 0.02 -13.01
C TRP A 203 -12.29 0.82 -13.42
N LEU A 204 -11.13 0.55 -12.84
CA LEU A 204 -9.88 1.17 -13.28
C LEU A 204 -9.63 0.99 -14.78
N PHE A 205 -10.03 -0.16 -15.35
CA PHE A 205 -9.86 -0.47 -16.78
C PHE A 205 -10.82 0.30 -17.69
N GLU A 206 -11.91 0.86 -17.16
CA GLU A 206 -12.96 1.53 -17.91
C GLU A 206 -13.04 3.04 -17.62
N SER A 207 -12.69 3.45 -16.42
CA SER A 207 -12.87 4.83 -15.95
C SER A 207 -11.64 5.68 -16.20
N LYS A 208 -11.74 6.62 -17.14
CA LYS A 208 -10.67 7.60 -17.39
C LYS A 208 -10.35 8.42 -16.13
N ALA A 209 -11.35 8.78 -15.33
CA ALA A 209 -11.16 9.51 -14.08
C ALA A 209 -10.34 8.70 -13.07
N SER A 210 -10.63 7.40 -12.96
CA SER A 210 -9.85 6.48 -12.11
C SER A 210 -8.42 6.34 -12.59
N GLN A 211 -8.20 6.22 -13.90
CA GLN A 211 -6.86 6.16 -14.50
C GLN A 211 -6.05 7.45 -14.27
N ASP A 212 -6.69 8.61 -14.41
CA ASP A 212 -6.03 9.90 -14.16
C ASP A 212 -5.64 10.05 -12.67
N LEU A 213 -6.53 9.64 -11.77
CA LEU A 213 -6.24 9.64 -10.34
C LEU A 213 -5.12 8.65 -9.98
N TYR A 214 -5.16 7.44 -10.52
CA TYR A 214 -4.10 6.43 -10.38
C TYR A 214 -2.73 6.99 -10.81
N CYS A 215 -2.64 7.58 -12.00
CA CYS A 215 -1.40 8.20 -12.48
C CYS A 215 -0.94 9.38 -11.61
N SER A 216 -1.89 10.18 -11.13
CA SER A 216 -1.59 11.33 -10.24
C SER A 216 -1.01 10.88 -8.90
N ILE A 217 -1.57 9.83 -8.30
CA ILE A 217 -1.09 9.27 -7.03
C ILE A 217 0.31 8.69 -7.20
N TRP A 218 0.55 7.88 -8.24
CA TRP A 218 1.87 7.32 -8.47
C TRP A 218 2.93 8.39 -8.75
N ARG A 219 2.60 9.43 -9.53
CA ARG A 219 3.51 10.57 -9.73
C ARG A 219 3.85 11.26 -8.41
N LYS A 220 2.85 11.45 -7.53
CA LYS A 220 3.03 12.06 -6.22
C LYS A 220 3.94 11.21 -5.31
N ILE A 221 3.72 9.89 -5.25
CA ILE A 221 4.53 8.95 -4.49
C ILE A 221 5.97 8.91 -5.05
N ALA A 222 6.10 8.79 -6.36
CA ALA A 222 7.39 8.75 -7.04
C ALA A 222 8.19 10.04 -6.84
N ASP A 223 7.58 11.23 -6.95
CA ASP A 223 8.27 12.49 -6.70
C ASP A 223 8.76 12.62 -5.24
N TYR A 224 7.96 12.11 -4.30
CA TYR A 224 8.31 12.14 -2.88
C TYR A 224 9.48 11.19 -2.54
N TYR A 225 9.46 9.96 -3.06
CA TYR A 225 10.44 8.92 -2.72
C TYR A 225 11.57 8.71 -3.74
N LYS A 226 11.66 9.46 -4.83
CA LYS A 226 12.65 9.28 -5.93
C LYS A 226 14.10 9.14 -5.51
N ASN A 227 14.45 9.59 -4.31
CA ASN A 227 15.80 9.56 -3.76
C ASN A 227 15.93 8.61 -2.55
N GLU A 228 14.96 7.71 -2.33
CA GLU A 228 14.93 6.83 -1.16
C GLU A 228 15.33 5.38 -1.51
N PRO A 229 16.61 5.02 -1.39
CA PRO A 229 17.10 3.71 -1.83
C PRO A 229 16.62 2.53 -0.97
N VAL A 230 16.03 2.77 0.19
CA VAL A 230 15.39 1.73 1.02
C VAL A 230 14.17 1.15 0.30
N ILE A 231 13.50 1.96 -0.51
CA ILE A 231 12.42 1.47 -1.36
C ILE A 231 13.06 0.75 -2.55
N LEU A 232 12.85 -0.56 -2.68
CA LEU A 232 13.28 -1.36 -3.83
C LEU A 232 12.49 -0.96 -5.08
N GLY A 233 11.17 -0.81 -4.93
CA GLY A 233 10.33 -0.50 -6.07
C GLY A 233 8.85 -0.27 -5.74
N TYR A 234 8.11 0.04 -6.79
CA TYR A 234 6.68 0.35 -6.79
C TYR A 234 5.90 -0.74 -7.52
N GLU A 235 5.05 -1.47 -6.82
CA GLU A 235 4.10 -2.41 -7.40
C GLU A 235 2.83 -1.64 -7.78
N LEU A 236 2.56 -1.56 -9.07
CA LEU A 236 1.61 -0.59 -9.61
C LEU A 236 0.18 -0.82 -9.16
N PHE A 237 -0.24 -2.08 -9.05
CA PHE A 237 -1.46 -2.51 -8.38
C PHE A 237 -1.46 -4.03 -8.19
N ASN A 238 -2.11 -4.46 -7.12
CA ASN A 238 -2.22 -5.86 -6.72
C ASN A 238 -3.26 -6.62 -7.55
N GLU A 239 -2.97 -7.87 -7.94
CA GLU A 239 -3.92 -8.89 -8.41
C GLU A 239 -4.99 -8.42 -9.41
N PRO A 240 -4.62 -7.87 -10.57
CA PRO A 240 -5.59 -7.35 -11.53
C PRO A 240 -6.48 -8.44 -12.11
N ILE A 241 -7.75 -8.09 -12.34
CA ILE A 241 -8.74 -8.83 -13.12
C ILE A 241 -9.03 -10.22 -12.54
N ALA A 242 -10.01 -10.33 -11.66
CA ALA A 242 -10.47 -11.62 -11.19
C ALA A 242 -10.96 -12.53 -12.34
N PRO A 243 -10.84 -13.88 -12.23
CA PRO A 243 -11.00 -14.79 -13.37
C PRO A 243 -12.45 -15.08 -13.77
N TYR A 244 -13.45 -14.49 -13.13
CA TYR A 244 -14.87 -14.81 -13.32
C TYR A 244 -15.67 -13.76 -14.11
N PHE A 245 -15.03 -12.71 -14.66
CA PHE A 245 -15.74 -11.73 -15.48
C PHE A 245 -15.99 -12.26 -16.89
N GLU A 246 -17.20 -12.06 -17.42
CA GLU A 246 -17.57 -12.49 -18.76
C GLU A 246 -16.73 -11.83 -19.86
N ASN A 247 -16.31 -10.57 -19.64
CA ASN A 247 -15.46 -9.80 -20.52
C ASN A 247 -13.96 -9.85 -20.15
N MET A 248 -13.53 -10.89 -19.45
CA MET A 248 -12.16 -11.04 -18.96
C MET A 248 -11.09 -10.84 -20.05
N GLU A 249 -11.30 -11.36 -21.25
CA GLU A 249 -10.35 -11.21 -22.38
C GLU A 249 -10.25 -9.76 -22.88
N GLU A 250 -11.33 -9.00 -22.83
CA GLU A 250 -11.31 -7.57 -23.14
C GLU A 250 -10.51 -6.79 -22.08
N LEU A 251 -10.73 -7.10 -20.79
CA LEU A 251 -9.99 -6.51 -19.68
C LEU A 251 -8.49 -6.85 -19.78
N ASN A 252 -8.17 -8.11 -20.08
CA ASN A 252 -6.79 -8.56 -20.29
C ASN A 252 -6.10 -7.74 -21.39
N GLY A 253 -6.79 -7.43 -22.48
CA GLY A 253 -6.26 -6.60 -23.56
C GLY A 253 -5.93 -5.16 -23.16
N LYS A 254 -6.46 -4.66 -22.05
CA LYS A 254 -6.20 -3.30 -21.52
C LYS A 254 -5.06 -3.25 -20.50
N LEU A 255 -4.66 -4.39 -19.91
CA LEU A 255 -3.72 -4.46 -18.77
C LEU A 255 -2.37 -3.80 -19.10
N GLU A 256 -1.72 -4.20 -20.19
CA GLU A 256 -0.41 -3.67 -20.55
C GLU A 256 -0.46 -2.16 -20.85
N THR A 257 -1.53 -1.68 -21.45
CA THR A 257 -1.72 -0.24 -21.71
C THR A 257 -1.84 0.54 -20.40
N LEU A 258 -2.57 -0.01 -19.42
CA LEU A 258 -2.72 0.61 -18.10
C LEU A 258 -1.37 0.66 -17.34
N TYR A 259 -0.56 -0.39 -17.43
CA TYR A 259 0.79 -0.38 -16.90
C TYR A 259 1.66 0.71 -17.55
N LYS A 260 1.64 0.81 -18.88
CA LYS A 260 2.42 1.83 -19.61
C LYS A 260 2.11 3.26 -19.18
N ILE A 261 0.83 3.60 -18.96
CA ILE A 261 0.49 4.96 -18.46
C ILE A 261 0.93 5.18 -17.01
N GLY A 262 0.85 4.17 -16.15
CA GLY A 262 1.35 4.23 -14.77
C GLY A 262 2.86 4.40 -14.72
N VAL A 263 3.60 3.61 -15.49
CA VAL A 263 5.06 3.73 -15.64
C VAL A 263 5.44 5.11 -16.15
N ALA A 264 4.78 5.60 -17.19
CA ALA A 264 5.05 6.93 -17.73
C ALA A 264 4.86 8.03 -16.67
N ALA A 265 3.78 7.94 -15.87
CA ALA A 265 3.52 8.89 -14.80
C ALA A 265 4.61 8.88 -13.71
N ILE A 266 5.10 7.69 -13.32
CA ILE A 266 6.21 7.55 -12.37
C ILE A 266 7.48 8.13 -12.96
N ARG A 267 7.80 7.82 -14.23
CA ARG A 267 9.05 8.25 -14.89
C ARG A 267 9.12 9.74 -15.19
N GLU A 268 8.02 10.47 -15.06
CA GLU A 268 8.07 11.94 -15.03
C GLU A 268 8.87 12.47 -13.82
N ALA A 269 8.83 11.76 -12.69
CA ALA A 269 9.44 12.18 -11.42
C ALA A 269 10.64 11.32 -11.00
N ASP A 270 10.58 10.01 -11.22
CA ASP A 270 11.51 9.02 -10.68
C ASP A 270 12.15 8.16 -11.79
N LYS A 271 13.47 8.20 -11.87
CA LYS A 271 14.29 7.41 -12.80
C LYS A 271 15.05 6.26 -12.11
N ASN A 272 14.89 6.11 -10.79
CA ASN A 272 15.73 5.24 -9.98
C ASN A 272 15.07 3.91 -9.64
N HIS A 273 13.83 3.94 -9.14
CA HIS A 273 13.16 2.76 -8.61
C HIS A 273 12.74 1.76 -9.67
N ILE A 274 12.74 0.49 -9.26
CA ILE A 274 12.18 -0.61 -10.04
C ILE A 274 10.66 -0.52 -10.00
N ILE A 275 10.00 -0.86 -11.11
CA ILE A 275 8.54 -0.94 -11.19
C ILE A 275 8.14 -2.40 -11.30
N LEU A 276 7.20 -2.82 -10.45
CA LEU A 276 6.73 -4.17 -10.37
C LEU A 276 5.36 -4.30 -11.04
N LEU A 277 5.22 -5.28 -11.93
CA LEU A 277 4.02 -5.50 -12.74
C LEU A 277 3.49 -6.92 -12.52
N GLY A 278 2.22 -7.02 -12.14
CA GLY A 278 1.53 -8.29 -11.94
C GLY A 278 0.94 -8.87 -13.23
N GLY A 279 0.76 -10.17 -13.28
CA GLY A 279 -0.05 -10.83 -14.31
C GLY A 279 -1.55 -10.60 -14.06
N ALA A 280 -2.39 -10.81 -15.08
CA ALA A 280 -3.85 -10.87 -14.90
C ALA A 280 -4.26 -12.08 -14.05
N GLN A 281 -5.54 -12.19 -13.71
CA GLN A 281 -6.13 -13.27 -12.91
C GLN A 281 -5.33 -13.53 -11.63
N TRP A 282 -5.35 -12.53 -10.73
CA TRP A 282 -4.68 -12.61 -9.42
C TRP A 282 -3.17 -12.86 -9.53
N ASN A 283 -2.49 -12.11 -10.40
CA ASN A 283 -1.06 -12.24 -10.70
C ASN A 283 -0.63 -13.64 -11.20
N GLY A 284 -1.59 -14.43 -11.73
CA GLY A 284 -1.36 -15.78 -12.22
C GLY A 284 -1.16 -15.91 -13.73
N ASN A 285 -1.57 -14.92 -14.54
CA ASN A 285 -1.60 -15.01 -16.00
C ASN A 285 -0.81 -13.87 -16.67
N PHE A 286 0.35 -14.20 -17.23
CA PHE A 286 1.24 -13.27 -17.92
C PHE A 286 1.04 -13.20 -19.44
N LYS A 287 0.08 -13.94 -20.01
CA LYS A 287 -0.21 -13.91 -21.46
C LYS A 287 -0.58 -12.53 -22.01
N PRO A 288 -1.29 -11.66 -21.25
CA PRO A 288 -1.59 -10.32 -21.72
C PRO A 288 -0.39 -9.37 -21.83
N LEU A 289 0.76 -9.73 -21.25
CA LEU A 289 1.97 -8.90 -21.21
C LEU A 289 2.93 -9.32 -22.32
N ASN A 290 2.98 -8.53 -23.40
CA ASN A 290 3.73 -8.86 -24.60
C ASN A 290 4.98 -8.00 -24.80
N ASP A 291 4.96 -6.75 -24.33
CA ASP A 291 6.04 -5.79 -24.48
C ASP A 291 6.69 -5.53 -23.11
N SER A 292 7.96 -5.88 -22.98
CA SER A 292 8.78 -5.62 -21.79
C SER A 292 9.83 -4.53 -22.03
N THR A 293 9.77 -3.82 -23.15
CA THR A 293 10.82 -2.90 -23.59
C THR A 293 10.50 -1.43 -23.33
N PHE A 294 9.31 -1.13 -22.79
CA PHE A 294 8.87 0.24 -22.57
C PHE A 294 9.53 0.92 -21.35
N ASP A 295 10.24 0.16 -20.52
CA ASP A 295 11.06 0.69 -19.42
C ASP A 295 12.17 -0.32 -19.08
N ASP A 296 13.36 0.14 -18.72
CA ASP A 296 14.53 -0.69 -18.45
C ASP A 296 14.64 -1.13 -16.97
N LYS A 297 13.73 -0.68 -16.12
CA LYS A 297 13.69 -1.00 -14.68
C LYS A 297 12.35 -1.63 -14.28
N ILE A 298 11.95 -2.65 -15.02
CA ILE A 298 10.74 -3.45 -14.75
C ILE A 298 11.15 -4.80 -14.17
N MET A 299 10.42 -5.25 -13.16
CA MET A 299 10.36 -6.65 -12.75
C MET A 299 8.90 -7.09 -12.64
N TYR A 300 8.69 -8.40 -12.52
CA TYR A 300 7.35 -8.97 -12.46
C TYR A 300 7.05 -9.59 -11.10
N THR A 301 5.78 -9.53 -10.71
CA THR A 301 5.26 -10.17 -9.50
C THR A 301 4.21 -11.21 -9.86
N CYS A 302 4.30 -12.40 -9.25
CA CYS A 302 3.32 -13.47 -9.37
C CYS A 302 2.83 -13.90 -7.98
N HIS A 303 1.64 -14.50 -7.90
CA HIS A 303 1.05 -14.97 -6.65
C HIS A 303 0.64 -16.44 -6.76
N ARG A 304 0.79 -17.21 -5.66
CA ARG A 304 0.30 -18.58 -5.61
C ARG A 304 0.11 -19.09 -4.18
N TYR A 305 -1.07 -19.60 -3.91
CA TYR A 305 -1.47 -20.10 -2.60
C TYR A 305 -1.72 -21.62 -2.55
N GLY A 306 -1.57 -22.33 -3.64
CA GLY A 306 -1.86 -23.75 -3.69
C GLY A 306 -1.29 -24.46 -4.92
N GLY A 307 -1.68 -25.71 -5.10
CA GLY A 307 -1.12 -26.62 -6.09
C GLY A 307 0.06 -27.43 -5.54
N GLU A 308 0.68 -28.24 -6.35
CA GLU A 308 1.86 -28.99 -5.93
C GLU A 308 3.07 -28.05 -5.80
N PRO A 309 3.89 -28.19 -4.73
CA PRO A 309 5.04 -27.31 -4.50
C PRO A 309 6.27 -27.74 -5.36
N THR A 310 6.09 -27.85 -6.67
CA THR A 310 7.08 -28.36 -7.62
C THR A 310 7.40 -27.33 -8.71
N PRO A 311 8.55 -27.46 -9.41
CA PRO A 311 8.90 -26.55 -10.53
C PRO A 311 7.84 -26.56 -11.65
N GLU A 312 7.13 -27.66 -11.85
CA GLU A 312 6.05 -27.75 -12.83
C GLU A 312 4.89 -26.79 -12.52
N ALA A 313 4.61 -26.57 -11.24
CA ALA A 313 3.56 -25.65 -10.82
C ALA A 313 3.87 -24.16 -11.11
N ILE A 314 5.14 -23.81 -11.26
CA ILE A 314 5.63 -22.45 -11.58
C ILE A 314 6.28 -22.34 -12.96
N ARG A 315 6.16 -23.38 -13.79
CA ARG A 315 6.81 -23.46 -15.11
C ARG A 315 6.44 -22.28 -16.02
N ASP A 316 5.17 -21.88 -16.01
CA ASP A 316 4.71 -20.77 -16.85
C ASP A 316 5.32 -19.43 -16.40
N PHE A 317 5.54 -19.25 -15.10
CA PHE A 317 6.22 -18.08 -14.54
C PHE A 317 7.71 -18.06 -14.96
N ILE A 318 8.38 -19.21 -14.84
CA ILE A 318 9.79 -19.38 -15.28
C ILE A 318 9.91 -19.10 -16.77
N ALA A 319 9.04 -19.70 -17.60
CA ALA A 319 9.07 -19.53 -19.04
C ALA A 319 8.81 -18.06 -19.45
N PHE A 320 7.89 -17.36 -18.77
CA PHE A 320 7.67 -15.94 -18.98
C PHE A 320 8.89 -15.11 -18.61
N ARG A 321 9.44 -15.28 -17.39
CA ARG A 321 10.65 -14.60 -16.91
C ARG A 321 11.83 -14.76 -17.89
N ASP A 322 12.06 -15.99 -18.32
CA ASP A 322 13.20 -16.32 -19.23
C ASP A 322 12.99 -15.70 -20.61
N ARG A 323 11.74 -15.66 -21.10
CA ARG A 323 11.38 -15.00 -22.38
C ARG A 323 11.65 -13.50 -22.35
N VAL A 324 11.26 -12.82 -21.26
CA VAL A 324 11.44 -11.37 -21.14
C VAL A 324 12.83 -10.98 -20.63
N ASN A 325 13.57 -11.92 -20.06
CA ASN A 325 14.89 -11.74 -19.45
C ASN A 325 14.92 -10.63 -18.39
N LEU A 326 13.89 -10.59 -17.52
CA LEU A 326 13.72 -9.63 -16.42
C LEU A 326 13.44 -10.36 -15.10
N PRO A 327 13.70 -9.75 -13.93
CA PRO A 327 13.47 -10.42 -12.66
C PRO A 327 11.98 -10.69 -12.42
N MET A 328 11.71 -11.77 -11.69
CA MET A 328 10.37 -12.11 -11.18
C MET A 328 10.50 -12.53 -9.73
N TYR A 329 9.50 -12.16 -8.92
CA TYR A 329 9.37 -12.68 -7.56
C TYR A 329 7.92 -13.08 -7.27
N MET A 330 7.74 -13.90 -6.26
CA MET A 330 6.44 -14.31 -5.75
C MET A 330 6.00 -13.31 -4.68
N GLY A 331 5.14 -12.34 -5.07
CA GLY A 331 4.69 -11.25 -4.20
C GLY A 331 3.85 -11.73 -3.03
N GLU A 332 3.13 -12.84 -3.23
CA GLU A 332 2.35 -13.45 -2.17
C GLU A 332 2.39 -14.96 -2.23
N ILE A 333 2.68 -15.55 -1.07
CA ILE A 333 2.50 -16.96 -0.72
C ILE A 333 1.97 -17.04 0.70
N GLY A 334 1.23 -18.09 1.03
CA GLY A 334 0.71 -18.26 2.40
C GLY A 334 -0.45 -19.24 2.48
N HIS A 335 -1.15 -19.19 3.60
CA HIS A 335 -2.40 -19.93 3.85
C HIS A 335 -2.35 -21.43 3.52
N ASN A 336 -1.18 -22.08 3.76
CA ASN A 336 -0.99 -23.52 3.49
C ASN A 336 -0.28 -24.19 4.66
N THR A 337 -0.04 -25.50 4.58
CA THR A 337 0.67 -26.27 5.62
C THR A 337 2.15 -25.88 5.67
N ASN A 338 2.79 -26.12 6.81
CA ASN A 338 4.21 -25.87 7.00
C ASN A 338 5.07 -26.66 5.99
N GLU A 339 4.71 -27.92 5.70
CA GLU A 339 5.40 -28.79 4.75
C GLU A 339 5.30 -28.22 3.33
N TRP A 340 4.12 -27.77 2.94
CA TRP A 340 3.91 -27.14 1.63
C TRP A 340 4.74 -25.85 1.52
N MET A 341 4.70 -25.01 2.54
CA MET A 341 5.43 -23.74 2.57
C MET A 341 6.95 -23.98 2.44
N ALA A 342 7.49 -24.93 3.18
CA ALA A 342 8.92 -25.28 3.11
C ALA A 342 9.32 -25.74 1.71
N ALA A 343 8.55 -26.65 1.13
CA ALA A 343 8.81 -27.18 -0.21
C ALA A 343 8.69 -26.10 -1.30
N PHE A 344 7.68 -25.24 -1.18
CA PHE A 344 7.41 -24.22 -2.20
C PHE A 344 8.42 -23.07 -2.15
N CYS A 345 8.81 -22.59 -0.96
CA CYS A 345 9.90 -21.62 -0.82
C CYS A 345 11.20 -22.14 -1.43
N LYS A 346 11.55 -23.41 -1.14
CA LYS A 346 12.71 -24.03 -1.74
C LYS A 346 12.60 -24.12 -3.27
N THR A 347 11.44 -24.52 -3.79
CA THR A 347 11.21 -24.58 -5.25
C THR A 347 11.43 -23.22 -5.91
N MET A 348 10.95 -22.14 -5.31
CA MET A 348 11.14 -20.79 -5.84
C MET A 348 12.59 -20.36 -5.79
N GLU A 349 13.27 -20.55 -4.65
CA GLU A 349 14.68 -20.19 -4.47
C GLU A 349 15.59 -20.95 -5.44
N ASP A 350 15.37 -22.24 -5.62
CA ASP A 350 16.12 -23.09 -6.58
C ASP A 350 15.94 -22.60 -8.03
N ASN A 351 14.84 -21.89 -8.32
CA ASN A 351 14.55 -21.32 -9.63
C ASN A 351 14.81 -19.79 -9.71
N ASN A 352 15.55 -19.22 -8.77
CA ASN A 352 15.86 -17.79 -8.72
C ASN A 352 14.63 -16.90 -8.69
N ILE A 353 13.59 -17.27 -7.94
CA ILE A 353 12.39 -16.50 -7.66
C ILE A 353 12.37 -16.21 -6.16
N GLY A 354 12.52 -14.93 -5.80
CA GLY A 354 12.33 -14.48 -4.42
C GLY A 354 10.86 -14.51 -4.03
N TRP A 355 10.56 -14.29 -2.76
CA TRP A 355 9.20 -14.35 -2.26
C TRP A 355 8.95 -13.42 -1.06
N THR A 356 7.68 -13.01 -0.89
CA THR A 356 7.16 -12.39 0.32
C THR A 356 5.94 -13.16 0.82
N PHE A 357 5.95 -13.46 2.12
CA PHE A 357 4.91 -14.25 2.77
C PHE A 357 3.69 -13.38 3.13
N TRP A 358 2.48 -13.91 2.92
CA TRP A 358 1.21 -13.24 3.22
C TRP A 358 0.42 -13.93 4.33
N PRO A 359 -0.07 -13.18 5.34
CA PRO A 359 0.40 -11.88 5.78
C PRO A 359 1.37 -11.98 6.96
N TYR A 360 2.05 -10.89 7.29
CA TYR A 360 2.89 -10.80 8.49
C TYR A 360 2.10 -11.01 9.77
N LYS A 361 0.94 -10.35 9.90
CA LYS A 361 0.14 -10.32 11.14
C LYS A 361 -1.35 -10.44 10.83
N LYS A 362 -2.06 -11.29 11.57
CA LYS A 362 -3.53 -11.40 11.56
C LYS A 362 -4.02 -12.16 12.79
N MET A 363 -5.34 -12.28 12.96
CA MET A 363 -5.92 -13.21 13.94
C MET A 363 -5.83 -14.66 13.45
N ASN A 364 -5.78 -15.60 14.39
CA ASN A 364 -5.98 -17.06 14.19
C ASN A 364 -4.89 -17.77 13.36
N GLY A 365 -3.63 -17.41 13.51
CA GLY A 365 -2.49 -18.17 12.95
C GLY A 365 -2.28 -17.96 11.43
N SER A 366 -1.45 -18.81 10.83
CA SER A 366 -1.02 -18.72 9.42
C SER A 366 -0.45 -17.34 9.07
N CYS A 367 0.47 -16.85 9.92
CA CYS A 367 1.17 -15.56 9.81
C CYS A 367 2.45 -15.62 10.64
N PHE A 368 3.28 -14.57 10.66
CA PHE A 368 4.45 -14.53 11.53
C PHE A 368 4.06 -14.25 12.99
N ALA A 369 3.10 -13.36 13.19
CA ALA A 369 2.68 -12.89 14.50
C ALA A 369 1.14 -12.90 14.59
N SER A 370 0.59 -13.82 15.37
CA SER A 370 -0.84 -13.93 15.59
C SER A 370 -1.34 -12.95 16.64
N ILE A 371 -2.42 -12.25 16.29
CA ILE A 371 -3.19 -11.47 17.26
C ILE A 371 -4.12 -12.42 18.00
N VAL A 372 -3.97 -12.49 19.32
CA VAL A 372 -4.86 -13.28 20.16
C VAL A 372 -6.19 -12.54 20.29
N SER A 373 -7.28 -13.19 19.91
CA SER A 373 -8.62 -12.60 20.02
C SER A 373 -8.94 -12.16 21.44
N SER A 374 -9.47 -10.95 21.59
CA SER A 374 -9.92 -10.46 22.89
C SER A 374 -11.20 -11.19 23.31
N GLU A 375 -11.38 -11.37 24.64
CA GLU A 375 -12.62 -11.88 25.21
C GLU A 375 -13.82 -11.06 24.71
N GLY A 376 -14.86 -11.72 24.23
CA GLY A 376 -16.07 -11.12 23.66
C GLY A 376 -15.94 -10.78 22.18
N TRP A 377 -14.79 -11.04 21.51
CA TRP A 377 -14.61 -10.75 20.09
C TRP A 377 -15.66 -11.42 19.20
N GLU A 378 -16.17 -12.58 19.60
CA GLU A 378 -17.27 -13.30 18.93
C GLU A 378 -18.54 -12.44 18.80
N THR A 379 -18.77 -11.48 19.71
CA THR A 379 -19.88 -10.52 19.61
C THR A 379 -19.70 -9.56 18.44
N ILE A 380 -18.47 -9.12 18.19
CA ILE A 380 -18.14 -8.27 17.04
C ILE A 380 -18.27 -9.05 15.74
N VAL A 381 -17.75 -10.29 15.72
CA VAL A 381 -17.91 -11.21 14.58
C VAL A 381 -19.38 -11.47 14.29
N ALA A 382 -20.20 -11.78 15.30
CA ALA A 382 -21.64 -11.99 15.11
C ALA A 382 -22.35 -10.78 14.48
N PHE A 383 -21.99 -9.56 14.88
CA PHE A 383 -22.54 -8.34 14.29
C PHE A 383 -22.02 -8.12 12.85
N SER A 384 -20.75 -8.45 12.56
CA SER A 384 -20.20 -8.36 11.21
C SER A 384 -20.90 -9.28 10.21
N GLU A 385 -21.38 -10.44 10.67
CA GLU A 385 -22.08 -11.45 9.86
C GLU A 385 -23.61 -11.26 9.80
N ALA A 386 -24.16 -10.41 10.66
CA ALA A 386 -25.60 -10.16 10.73
C ALA A 386 -26.14 -9.49 9.45
N ASN A 387 -27.44 -9.69 9.18
CA ASN A 387 -28.13 -8.88 8.19
C ASN A 387 -28.21 -7.42 8.68
N ARG A 388 -27.67 -6.50 7.90
CA ARG A 388 -27.62 -5.05 8.17
C ARG A 388 -28.12 -4.21 6.98
N SER A 389 -29.03 -4.81 6.18
CA SER A 389 -29.51 -4.21 4.93
C SER A 389 -30.43 -3.01 5.16
N THR A 390 -31.08 -2.92 6.32
CA THR A 390 -31.96 -1.81 6.67
C THR A 390 -31.59 -1.21 8.02
N TYR A 391 -32.00 0.05 8.26
CA TYR A 391 -31.79 0.68 9.57
C TYR A 391 -32.47 -0.07 10.72
N LYS A 392 -33.56 -0.83 10.44
CA LYS A 392 -34.20 -1.70 11.42
C LYS A 392 -33.29 -2.88 11.75
N ASP A 393 -32.78 -3.55 10.74
CA ASP A 393 -31.88 -4.70 10.91
C ASP A 393 -30.62 -4.31 11.70
N ILE A 394 -30.01 -3.16 11.37
CA ILE A 394 -28.86 -2.63 12.10
C ILE A 394 -29.19 -2.44 13.60
N ARG A 395 -30.34 -1.83 13.92
CA ARG A 395 -30.73 -1.59 15.33
C ARG A 395 -31.01 -2.89 16.09
N GLU A 396 -31.62 -3.86 15.43
CA GLU A 396 -31.98 -5.15 16.04
C GLU A 396 -30.75 -6.03 16.23
N ALA A 397 -29.79 -6.03 15.29
CA ALA A 397 -28.57 -6.82 15.38
C ALA A 397 -27.52 -6.20 16.30
N ARG A 398 -27.56 -4.88 16.55
CA ARG A 398 -26.51 -4.15 17.29
C ARG A 398 -26.43 -4.60 18.74
N PRO A 399 -25.26 -5.12 19.18
CA PRO A 399 -25.02 -5.42 20.58
C PRO A 399 -24.87 -4.12 21.41
N ASN A 400 -24.70 -4.28 22.72
CA ASN A 400 -24.47 -3.13 23.61
C ASN A 400 -23.21 -2.36 23.18
N GLN A 401 -23.37 -1.07 22.90
CA GLN A 401 -22.30 -0.20 22.37
C GLN A 401 -21.12 -0.05 23.34
N GLU A 402 -21.37 0.10 24.63
CA GLU A 402 -20.29 0.25 25.62
C GLU A 402 -19.46 -1.03 25.74
N THR A 403 -20.11 -2.18 25.75
CA THR A 403 -19.43 -3.47 25.71
C THR A 403 -18.62 -3.63 24.45
N SER A 404 -19.18 -3.29 23.29
CA SER A 404 -18.49 -3.37 21.99
C SER A 404 -17.26 -2.46 21.96
N ARG A 405 -17.34 -1.24 22.48
CA ARG A 405 -16.19 -0.34 22.60
C ARG A 405 -15.06 -0.93 23.47
N LYS A 406 -15.42 -1.54 24.61
CA LYS A 406 -14.42 -2.21 25.47
C LYS A 406 -13.71 -3.36 24.75
N ILE A 407 -14.46 -4.18 24.01
CA ILE A 407 -13.90 -5.28 23.21
C ILE A 407 -12.95 -4.75 22.14
N LEU A 408 -13.36 -3.71 21.38
CA LEU A 408 -12.54 -3.07 20.36
C LEU A 408 -11.26 -2.45 20.95
N LEU A 409 -11.33 -1.76 22.08
CA LEU A 409 -10.15 -1.20 22.74
C LEU A 409 -9.19 -2.30 23.21
N LYS A 410 -9.70 -3.43 23.72
CA LYS A 410 -8.87 -4.57 24.08
C LYS A 410 -8.19 -5.21 22.87
N MET A 411 -8.91 -5.30 21.75
CA MET A 411 -8.33 -5.76 20.47
C MET A 411 -7.19 -4.84 19.99
N LEU A 412 -7.33 -3.52 20.09
CA LEU A 412 -6.26 -2.58 19.75
C LEU A 412 -4.98 -2.79 20.59
N GLU A 413 -5.12 -3.17 21.86
CA GLU A 413 -3.97 -3.53 22.69
C GLU A 413 -3.35 -4.87 22.23
N GLN A 414 -4.17 -5.84 21.80
CA GLN A 414 -3.67 -7.11 21.26
C GLN A 414 -2.95 -6.95 19.90
N CYS A 415 -3.18 -5.87 19.17
CA CYS A 415 -2.43 -5.58 17.93
C CYS A 415 -0.95 -5.25 18.19
N LYS A 416 -0.58 -4.79 19.39
CA LYS A 416 0.81 -4.45 19.71
C LYS A 416 1.70 -5.69 19.65
N PHE A 417 2.89 -5.54 19.09
CA PHE A 417 3.84 -6.65 18.91
C PHE A 417 4.07 -7.48 20.17
N GLU A 418 4.24 -6.84 21.32
CA GLU A 418 4.47 -7.49 22.61
C GLU A 418 3.35 -8.40 23.11
N ASN A 419 2.15 -8.23 22.55
CA ASN A 419 0.97 -9.03 22.89
C ASN A 419 0.65 -10.10 21.84
N ASN A 420 1.45 -10.18 20.77
CA ASN A 420 1.24 -11.17 19.72
C ASN A 420 1.92 -12.50 20.06
N GLN A 421 1.34 -13.57 19.56
CA GLN A 421 1.94 -14.90 19.60
C GLN A 421 2.77 -15.10 18.33
N ILE A 422 4.06 -15.40 18.48
CA ILE A 422 4.91 -15.74 17.33
C ILE A 422 4.67 -17.18 16.90
N GLU A 423 4.33 -17.36 15.63
CA GLU A 423 4.08 -18.67 15.00
C GLU A 423 5.40 -19.31 14.56
N LYS A 424 6.15 -19.83 15.55
CA LYS A 424 7.52 -20.32 15.38
C LYS A 424 7.66 -21.37 14.29
N ASP A 425 6.77 -22.35 14.28
CA ASP A 425 6.85 -23.45 13.32
C ASP A 425 6.60 -22.97 11.89
N TYR A 426 5.75 -21.95 11.76
CA TYR A 426 5.47 -21.34 10.46
C TYR A 426 6.67 -20.52 9.94
N VAL A 427 7.31 -19.75 10.81
CA VAL A 427 8.54 -19.00 10.46
C VAL A 427 9.67 -19.97 10.09
N LEU A 428 9.85 -21.06 10.84
CA LEU A 428 10.84 -22.10 10.54
C LEU A 428 10.56 -22.80 9.21
N ALA A 429 9.30 -23.07 8.87
CA ALA A 429 8.91 -23.68 7.60
C ALA A 429 9.33 -22.83 6.38
N LEU A 430 9.38 -21.52 6.53
CA LEU A 430 9.88 -20.60 5.50
C LEU A 430 11.42 -20.58 5.38
N GLY A 431 12.13 -21.37 6.16
CA GLY A 431 13.60 -21.35 6.23
C GLY A 431 14.14 -20.11 6.97
N LEU A 432 13.30 -19.45 7.76
CA LEU A 432 13.64 -18.25 8.53
C LEU A 432 13.87 -18.60 10.01
N ASN A 433 14.49 -17.67 10.74
CA ASN A 433 14.70 -17.80 12.18
C ASN A 433 13.53 -17.16 12.94
N PRO A 434 12.83 -17.84 13.86
CA PRO A 434 11.76 -17.23 14.66
C PRO A 434 12.23 -16.11 15.60
N GLY A 435 13.52 -15.85 15.71
CA GLY A 435 14.07 -14.64 16.34
C GLY A 435 13.87 -14.52 17.86
N ILE A 436 13.72 -15.67 18.56
CA ILE A 436 13.40 -15.74 20.00
C ILE A 436 14.55 -16.35 20.76
#